data_d19644fc5eb06957abcf8e493b7d6583
#
_entry.id   d19644fc5eb06957abcf8e493b7d6583
#
_cell.length_a   1.000
_cell.length_b   1.000
_cell.length_c   1.000
_cell.angle_alpha   90.00
_cell.angle_beta   90.00
_cell.angle_gamma   90.00
#
_symmetry.space_group_name_H-M   'P 1'
#
loop_
_entity.id
_entity.type
_entity.pdbx_description
1 polymer ?
#
loop_
_entity_poly.entity_id
_entity_poly.type
_entity_poly.pdbx_seq_one_letter_code
_entity_poly.pdbx_strand_id
1 'polypeptide(L)'
;MAEKIAAVATGHARTGIGILRLSGDGCIEAAGQVFQLQSGNPLSSLPDRKLALGTLFDVQGRPIDHCMAFISRAPHSYTGEDTAEIQCHGSPAALAAGLEALFAAGFRQARPGEFTRRAFLNGRMDLTQAEAVIDLIDAETADAAANAAGQIAGAMRKRIDPVYDSWVDICAHFHAVLDYPDEDIDPFELSRLESALQASSRTLSALLSSCHRGRMVRSGVRVTILGSPNAGKSSLLNALSGFDRVIVTDIPGTTRDTVEQTVTLGRHLVRLVDTAGIRDTEDVIEKIGVDRSVEAAKDCDAALFVVDDSRPLTDEDRRAMDAALEASEAIAVLNKQDLGAVIEPSDLPFSYIVPVSCKDGTGFDLLEQAFNMLFPDDAPCDGSLLTNARQADAIVRAKKSVDAALRSLRAGFTPDAVLVDLEAAMRALGEVTGRTMREDITNRIFERFCVGK
;
A
#
# COMPACT_ATOMS: atom_id res chain seq x y z
N MET A 1 -16.01 -28.98 3.29
CA MET A 1 -16.96 -27.85 3.45
C MET A 1 -16.21 -26.71 4.09
N ALA A 2 -16.30 -25.52 3.50
CA ALA A 2 -15.69 -24.33 4.09
C ALA A 2 -16.45 -23.89 5.34
N GLU A 3 -15.73 -23.65 6.45
CA GLU A 3 -16.34 -23.18 7.70
C GLU A 3 -17.06 -21.85 7.48
N LYS A 4 -18.23 -21.73 8.11
CA LYS A 4 -19.01 -20.47 8.12
C LYS A 4 -18.31 -19.44 8.99
N ILE A 5 -18.04 -18.27 8.42
CA ILE A 5 -17.43 -17.14 9.11
C ILE A 5 -18.33 -15.91 9.12
N ALA A 6 -18.23 -15.14 10.18
CA ALA A 6 -18.94 -13.88 10.34
C ALA A 6 -18.03 -12.82 10.94
N ALA A 7 -18.21 -11.56 10.53
CA ALA A 7 -17.54 -10.42 11.15
C ALA A 7 -18.34 -9.13 10.92
N VAL A 8 -18.08 -8.13 11.77
CA VAL A 8 -18.43 -6.73 11.48
C VAL A 8 -17.49 -6.22 10.41
N ALA A 9 -18.02 -5.79 9.26
CA ALA A 9 -17.22 -5.33 8.11
C ALA A 9 -17.05 -3.79 8.08
N THR A 10 -17.73 -3.06 8.93
CA THR A 10 -17.61 -1.60 9.12
C THR A 10 -16.78 -1.28 10.36
N GLY A 11 -16.36 -0.02 10.49
CA GLY A 11 -15.62 0.42 11.68
C GLY A 11 -16.42 0.22 12.99
N HIS A 12 -15.69 0.17 14.11
CA HIS A 12 -16.27 -0.03 15.44
C HIS A 12 -16.92 1.22 16.05
N ALA A 13 -16.73 2.39 15.45
CA ALA A 13 -17.39 3.62 15.91
C ALA A 13 -18.88 3.62 15.59
N ARG A 14 -19.65 4.48 16.28
CA ARG A 14 -21.07 4.71 15.93
C ARG A 14 -21.17 5.29 14.54
N THR A 15 -21.92 4.62 13.66
CA THR A 15 -22.12 5.00 12.26
C THR A 15 -23.60 4.94 11.89
N GLY A 16 -23.99 5.52 10.76
CA GLY A 16 -25.35 5.39 10.24
C GLY A 16 -25.68 3.95 9.84
N ILE A 17 -24.70 3.21 9.32
CA ILE A 17 -24.85 1.82 8.85
C ILE A 17 -23.71 0.98 9.41
N GLY A 18 -24.05 -0.22 9.92
CA GLY A 18 -23.13 -1.26 10.31
C GLY A 18 -23.42 -2.53 9.52
N ILE A 19 -22.39 -3.24 9.07
CA ILE A 19 -22.54 -4.42 8.22
C ILE A 19 -21.99 -5.65 8.93
N LEU A 20 -22.81 -6.69 9.04
CA LEU A 20 -22.39 -8.04 9.39
C LEU A 20 -22.16 -8.81 8.08
N ARG A 21 -20.93 -9.23 7.82
CA ARG A 21 -20.53 -9.98 6.62
C ARG A 21 -20.33 -11.44 6.94
N LEU A 22 -20.85 -12.30 6.09
CA LEU A 22 -20.89 -13.75 6.24
C LEU A 22 -20.33 -14.44 5.00
N SER A 23 -19.62 -15.57 5.16
CA SER A 23 -19.17 -16.42 4.06
C SER A 23 -19.03 -17.88 4.50
N GLY A 24 -19.18 -18.80 3.59
CA GLY A 24 -18.95 -20.24 3.78
C GLY A 24 -20.11 -21.11 3.33
N ASP A 25 -19.90 -22.42 3.34
CA ASP A 25 -20.91 -23.39 2.90
C ASP A 25 -22.15 -23.36 3.81
N GLY A 26 -23.35 -23.16 3.21
CA GLY A 26 -24.60 -23.08 3.94
C GLY A 26 -24.74 -21.83 4.81
N CYS A 27 -23.97 -20.76 4.53
CA CYS A 27 -24.05 -19.52 5.31
C CYS A 27 -25.40 -18.81 5.14
N ILE A 28 -26.03 -18.92 3.97
CA ILE A 28 -27.33 -18.28 3.67
C ILE A 28 -28.43 -18.89 4.52
N GLU A 29 -28.48 -20.22 4.60
CA GLU A 29 -29.43 -20.97 5.41
C GLU A 29 -29.23 -20.69 6.91
N ALA A 30 -27.97 -20.68 7.37
CA ALA A 30 -27.65 -20.37 8.74
C ALA A 30 -27.98 -18.92 9.13
N ALA A 31 -27.71 -17.96 8.25
CA ALA A 31 -28.12 -16.56 8.45
C ALA A 31 -29.64 -16.40 8.53
N GLY A 32 -30.39 -17.21 7.77
CA GLY A 32 -31.83 -17.26 7.82
C GLY A 32 -32.43 -17.71 9.15
N GLN A 33 -31.62 -18.29 10.06
CA GLN A 33 -32.10 -18.63 11.43
C GLN A 33 -32.19 -17.40 12.34
N VAL A 34 -31.40 -16.38 12.07
CA VAL A 34 -31.33 -15.14 12.85
C VAL A 34 -31.91 -13.92 12.13
N PHE A 35 -32.16 -14.04 10.83
CA PHE A 35 -32.73 -12.94 10.02
C PHE A 35 -33.97 -13.40 9.27
N GLN A 36 -35.10 -12.73 9.52
CA GLN A 36 -36.37 -13.02 8.88
C GLN A 36 -36.76 -11.89 7.92
N LEU A 37 -37.05 -12.25 6.65
CA LEU A 37 -37.57 -11.30 5.68
C LEU A 37 -38.97 -10.79 6.08
N GLN A 38 -39.24 -9.52 5.82
CA GLN A 38 -40.54 -8.92 6.03
C GLN A 38 -41.68 -9.66 5.26
N SER A 39 -41.33 -10.28 4.12
CA SER A 39 -42.26 -11.10 3.35
C SER A 39 -42.65 -12.42 4.01
N GLY A 40 -41.96 -12.82 5.08
CA GLY A 40 -42.12 -14.13 5.72
C GLY A 40 -41.42 -15.28 4.98
N ASN A 41 -40.82 -15.04 3.81
CA ASN A 41 -40.10 -16.05 3.06
C ASN A 41 -38.71 -16.29 3.67
N PRO A 42 -38.10 -17.48 3.47
CA PRO A 42 -36.72 -17.74 3.94
C PRO A 42 -35.72 -16.85 3.22
N LEU A 43 -34.63 -16.49 3.89
CA LEU A 43 -33.53 -15.67 3.33
C LEU A 43 -32.97 -16.29 2.05
N SER A 44 -32.88 -17.62 1.99
CA SER A 44 -32.43 -18.37 0.81
C SER A 44 -33.32 -18.22 -0.41
N SER A 45 -34.53 -17.70 -0.27
CA SER A 45 -35.41 -17.42 -1.43
C SER A 45 -35.06 -16.11 -2.16
N LEU A 46 -34.21 -15.27 -1.60
CA LEU A 46 -33.79 -14.03 -2.25
C LEU A 46 -33.05 -14.33 -3.57
N PRO A 47 -33.32 -13.55 -4.62
CA PRO A 47 -32.44 -13.50 -5.78
C PRO A 47 -31.08 -12.95 -5.38
N ASP A 48 -30.02 -13.41 -6.05
CA ASP A 48 -28.66 -12.93 -5.82
C ASP A 48 -28.54 -11.42 -5.97
N ARG A 49 -27.82 -10.80 -5.02
CA ARG A 49 -27.50 -9.36 -5.01
C ARG A 49 -28.73 -8.45 -4.98
N LYS A 50 -29.87 -8.95 -4.51
CA LYS A 50 -31.06 -8.16 -4.28
C LYS A 50 -31.21 -7.85 -2.81
N LEU A 51 -31.28 -6.56 -2.47
CA LEU A 51 -31.57 -6.09 -1.12
C LEU A 51 -33.04 -6.34 -0.76
N ALA A 52 -33.25 -6.82 0.47
CA ALA A 52 -34.58 -7.00 1.02
C ALA A 52 -34.65 -6.59 2.51
N LEU A 53 -35.76 -6.02 2.90
CA LEU A 53 -36.02 -5.61 4.28
C LEU A 53 -36.42 -6.82 5.14
N GLY A 54 -35.96 -6.83 6.39
CA GLY A 54 -36.26 -7.88 7.35
C GLY A 54 -35.96 -7.45 8.78
N THR A 55 -35.96 -8.41 9.68
CA THR A 55 -35.64 -8.21 11.09
C THR A 55 -34.55 -9.16 11.51
N LEU A 56 -33.52 -8.61 12.17
CA LEU A 56 -32.46 -9.37 12.82
C LEU A 56 -32.89 -9.65 14.27
N PHE A 57 -32.70 -10.90 14.71
CA PHE A 57 -33.07 -11.37 16.05
C PHE A 57 -31.88 -11.82 16.86
N ASP A 58 -31.95 -11.67 18.18
CA ASP A 58 -30.97 -12.21 19.12
C ASP A 58 -31.18 -13.71 19.39
N VAL A 59 -30.30 -14.29 20.21
CA VAL A 59 -30.38 -15.71 20.61
C VAL A 59 -31.65 -16.08 21.41
N GLN A 60 -32.37 -15.09 21.97
CA GLN A 60 -33.65 -15.28 22.67
C GLN A 60 -34.86 -15.03 21.76
N GLY A 61 -34.63 -14.73 20.47
CA GLY A 61 -35.71 -14.41 19.52
C GLY A 61 -36.28 -13.00 19.66
N ARG A 62 -35.61 -12.09 20.36
CA ARG A 62 -35.99 -10.67 20.46
C ARG A 62 -35.46 -9.89 19.27
N PRO A 63 -36.23 -8.94 18.72
CA PRO A 63 -35.76 -8.14 17.62
C PRO A 63 -34.58 -7.24 18.07
N ILE A 64 -33.47 -7.29 17.31
CA ILE A 64 -32.31 -6.41 17.47
C ILE A 64 -32.51 -5.16 16.61
N ASP A 65 -32.88 -5.36 15.33
CA ASP A 65 -32.96 -4.29 14.35
C ASP A 65 -33.89 -4.64 13.18
N HIS A 66 -34.54 -3.61 12.61
CA HIS A 66 -35.21 -3.70 11.32
C HIS A 66 -34.26 -3.17 10.24
N CYS A 67 -33.72 -4.06 9.44
CA CYS A 67 -32.60 -3.75 8.59
C CYS A 67 -32.66 -4.51 7.26
N MET A 68 -31.68 -4.28 6.38
CA MET A 68 -31.65 -4.92 5.07
C MET A 68 -30.66 -6.07 5.04
N ALA A 69 -30.92 -7.06 4.18
CA ALA A 69 -29.96 -8.10 3.86
C ALA A 69 -29.94 -8.39 2.37
N PHE A 70 -28.80 -8.88 1.88
CA PHE A 70 -28.69 -9.49 0.58
C PHE A 70 -27.80 -10.73 0.65
N ILE A 71 -27.89 -11.56 -0.38
CA ILE A 71 -27.11 -12.78 -0.52
C ILE A 71 -26.41 -12.78 -1.88
N SER A 72 -25.30 -13.51 -1.96
CA SER A 72 -24.66 -13.86 -3.23
C SER A 72 -24.19 -15.30 -3.19
N ARG A 73 -24.51 -16.07 -4.21
CA ARG A 73 -24.16 -17.49 -4.29
C ARG A 73 -22.85 -17.71 -5.02
N ALA A 74 -22.18 -18.79 -4.62
CA ALA A 74 -21.01 -19.28 -5.32
C ALA A 74 -21.28 -19.56 -6.81
N PRO A 75 -20.32 -19.34 -7.72
CA PRO A 75 -19.00 -18.71 -7.49
C PRO A 75 -19.02 -17.18 -7.63
N HIS A 76 -20.18 -16.54 -7.79
CA HIS A 76 -20.33 -15.14 -8.16
C HIS A 76 -20.45 -14.19 -6.96
N SER A 77 -19.72 -14.48 -5.89
CA SER A 77 -19.58 -13.64 -4.69
C SER A 77 -18.18 -13.04 -4.55
N TYR A 78 -17.95 -12.25 -3.50
CA TYR A 78 -16.63 -11.70 -3.19
C TYR A 78 -15.61 -12.81 -2.89
N THR A 79 -15.98 -13.75 -2.01
CA THR A 79 -15.10 -14.85 -1.61
C THR A 79 -15.08 -16.04 -2.59
N GLY A 80 -16.00 -16.08 -3.55
CA GLY A 80 -16.24 -17.25 -4.40
C GLY A 80 -17.08 -18.35 -3.72
N GLU A 81 -17.45 -18.15 -2.44
CA GLU A 81 -18.35 -19.00 -1.66
C GLU A 81 -19.73 -18.36 -1.57
N ASP A 82 -20.71 -19.05 -0.96
CA ASP A 82 -21.96 -18.39 -0.57
C ASP A 82 -21.68 -17.30 0.44
N THR A 83 -22.29 -16.13 0.26
CA THR A 83 -22.14 -14.98 1.16
C THR A 83 -23.48 -14.34 1.47
N ALA A 84 -23.58 -13.71 2.66
CA ALA A 84 -24.65 -12.82 3.00
C ALA A 84 -24.12 -11.58 3.70
N GLU A 85 -24.79 -10.45 3.54
CA GLU A 85 -24.53 -9.24 4.31
C GLU A 85 -25.85 -8.75 4.92
N ILE A 86 -25.78 -8.42 6.21
CA ILE A 86 -26.90 -7.83 6.97
C ILE A 86 -26.47 -6.40 7.30
N GLN A 87 -27.21 -5.42 6.77
CA GLN A 87 -26.94 -3.99 6.88
C GLN A 87 -27.82 -3.39 7.97
N CYS A 88 -27.29 -3.35 9.18
CA CYS A 88 -27.95 -2.84 10.38
C CYS A 88 -27.70 -1.34 10.58
N HIS A 89 -28.41 -0.72 11.54
CA HIS A 89 -27.94 0.55 12.08
C HIS A 89 -26.61 0.34 12.81
N GLY A 90 -25.67 1.28 12.66
CA GLY A 90 -24.29 1.15 13.13
C GLY A 90 -24.12 1.35 14.64
N SER A 91 -24.99 0.73 15.44
CA SER A 91 -24.85 0.64 16.89
C SER A 91 -23.90 -0.48 17.27
N PRO A 92 -22.79 -0.21 18.00
CA PRO A 92 -21.88 -1.27 18.46
C PRO A 92 -22.60 -2.38 19.23
N ALA A 93 -23.62 -2.03 20.04
CA ALA A 93 -24.38 -3.01 20.80
C ALA A 93 -25.25 -3.90 19.91
N ALA A 94 -25.92 -3.32 18.88
CA ALA A 94 -26.73 -4.08 17.94
C ALA A 94 -25.86 -5.02 17.08
N LEU A 95 -24.72 -4.55 16.61
CA LEU A 95 -23.77 -5.35 15.84
C LEU A 95 -23.15 -6.49 16.67
N ALA A 96 -22.82 -6.24 17.95
CA ALA A 96 -22.34 -7.27 18.85
C ALA A 96 -23.39 -8.34 19.12
N ALA A 97 -24.65 -7.95 19.40
CA ALA A 97 -25.76 -8.89 19.60
C ALA A 97 -26.06 -9.71 18.33
N GLY A 98 -26.01 -9.07 17.15
CA GLY A 98 -26.17 -9.76 15.87
C GLY A 98 -25.05 -10.77 15.60
N LEU A 99 -23.83 -10.41 15.93
CA LEU A 99 -22.67 -11.32 15.78
C LEU A 99 -22.77 -12.51 16.74
N GLU A 100 -23.21 -12.30 17.99
CA GLU A 100 -23.45 -13.36 18.96
C GLU A 100 -24.55 -14.32 18.47
N ALA A 101 -25.66 -13.79 17.92
CA ALA A 101 -26.71 -14.60 17.34
C ALA A 101 -26.21 -15.45 16.16
N LEU A 102 -25.36 -14.89 15.30
CA LEU A 102 -24.73 -15.62 14.20
C LEU A 102 -23.80 -16.74 14.72
N PHE A 103 -23.04 -16.49 15.78
CA PHE A 103 -22.21 -17.54 16.39
C PHE A 103 -23.05 -18.69 16.93
N ALA A 104 -24.20 -18.39 17.56
CA ALA A 104 -25.15 -19.39 17.99
C ALA A 104 -25.76 -20.19 16.81
N ALA A 105 -25.88 -19.56 15.62
CA ALA A 105 -26.30 -20.22 14.38
C ALA A 105 -25.16 -21.00 13.66
N GLY A 106 -24.00 -21.16 14.32
CA GLY A 106 -22.89 -22.00 13.86
C GLY A 106 -21.85 -21.29 12.98
N PHE A 107 -21.79 -19.97 13.04
CA PHE A 107 -20.67 -19.21 12.51
C PHE A 107 -19.55 -19.13 13.55
N ARG A 108 -18.31 -18.96 13.07
CA ARG A 108 -17.21 -18.49 13.92
C ARG A 108 -16.77 -17.08 13.51
N GLN A 109 -16.06 -16.42 14.41
CA GLN A 109 -15.41 -15.13 14.09
C GLN A 109 -14.45 -15.32 12.93
N ALA A 110 -14.56 -14.44 11.92
CA ALA A 110 -13.55 -14.37 10.86
C ALA A 110 -12.22 -13.86 11.42
N ARG A 111 -11.12 -14.41 10.91
CA ARG A 111 -9.77 -13.91 11.16
C ARG A 111 -9.51 -12.63 10.36
N PRO A 112 -8.49 -11.83 10.72
CA PRO A 112 -8.05 -10.72 9.88
C PRO A 112 -7.82 -11.16 8.44
N GLY A 113 -8.33 -10.41 7.46
CA GLY A 113 -8.17 -10.68 6.03
C GLY A 113 -8.80 -11.97 5.50
N GLU A 114 -9.60 -12.70 6.30
CA GLU A 114 -10.05 -14.04 5.91
C GLU A 114 -10.98 -14.03 4.69
N PHE A 115 -11.84 -13.03 4.53
CA PHE A 115 -12.70 -12.93 3.33
C PHE A 115 -11.87 -12.72 2.07
N THR A 116 -10.88 -11.83 2.10
CA THR A 116 -9.99 -11.56 0.96
C THR A 116 -9.06 -12.77 0.69
N ARG A 117 -8.60 -13.44 1.75
CA ARG A 117 -7.83 -14.69 1.61
C ARG A 117 -8.64 -15.79 0.89
N ARG A 118 -9.91 -15.96 1.26
CA ARG A 118 -10.81 -16.93 0.58
C ARG A 118 -11.03 -16.52 -0.89
N ALA A 119 -11.22 -15.23 -1.16
CA ALA A 119 -11.32 -14.73 -2.52
C ALA A 119 -10.07 -15.07 -3.35
N PHE A 120 -8.86 -14.89 -2.79
CA PHE A 120 -7.61 -15.30 -3.43
C PHE A 120 -7.54 -16.82 -3.65
N LEU A 121 -7.79 -17.63 -2.63
CA LEU A 121 -7.73 -19.10 -2.72
C LEU A 121 -8.75 -19.68 -3.71
N ASN A 122 -9.91 -19.04 -3.84
CA ASN A 122 -10.96 -19.41 -4.79
C ASN A 122 -10.77 -18.78 -6.17
N GLY A 123 -9.62 -18.17 -6.47
CA GLY A 123 -9.28 -17.62 -7.78
C GLY A 123 -10.10 -16.38 -8.19
N ARG A 124 -10.78 -15.71 -7.23
CA ARG A 124 -11.56 -14.48 -7.52
C ARG A 124 -10.65 -13.29 -7.76
N MET A 125 -9.46 -13.29 -7.17
CA MET A 125 -8.42 -12.28 -7.33
C MET A 125 -7.04 -12.94 -7.19
N ASP A 126 -6.02 -12.31 -7.74
CA ASP A 126 -4.63 -12.69 -7.49
C ASP A 126 -4.07 -11.98 -6.24
N LEU A 127 -2.81 -12.30 -5.89
CA LEU A 127 -2.21 -11.75 -4.68
C LEU A 127 -1.96 -10.24 -4.78
N THR A 128 -1.67 -9.70 -5.98
CA THR A 128 -1.48 -8.25 -6.18
C THR A 128 -2.79 -7.50 -5.95
N GLN A 129 -3.89 -8.04 -6.44
CA GLN A 129 -5.23 -7.48 -6.21
C GLN A 129 -5.64 -7.57 -4.74
N ALA A 130 -5.32 -8.68 -4.06
CA ALA A 130 -5.59 -8.85 -2.63
C ALA A 130 -4.81 -7.83 -1.79
N GLU A 131 -3.51 -7.65 -2.03
CA GLU A 131 -2.69 -6.64 -1.34
C GLU A 131 -3.20 -5.22 -1.61
N ALA A 132 -3.66 -4.94 -2.83
CA ALA A 132 -4.21 -3.62 -3.18
C ALA A 132 -5.54 -3.29 -2.45
N VAL A 133 -6.27 -4.29 -1.93
CA VAL A 133 -7.46 -4.02 -1.09
C VAL A 133 -7.08 -3.31 0.19
N ILE A 134 -5.98 -3.71 0.87
CA ILE A 134 -5.52 -3.02 2.07
C ILE A 134 -4.92 -1.67 1.72
N ASP A 135 -4.14 -1.59 0.61
CA ASP A 135 -3.56 -0.33 0.15
C ASP A 135 -4.65 0.73 -0.14
N LEU A 136 -5.83 0.30 -0.67
CA LEU A 136 -6.95 1.20 -0.88
C LEU A 136 -7.63 1.66 0.43
N ILE A 137 -7.71 0.78 1.42
CA ILE A 137 -8.29 1.10 2.74
C ILE A 137 -7.39 2.08 3.49
N ASP A 138 -6.08 1.88 3.40
CA ASP A 138 -5.06 2.68 4.09
C ASP A 138 -4.66 3.94 3.30
N ALA A 139 -5.24 4.16 2.10
CA ALA A 139 -4.88 5.29 1.25
C ALA A 139 -5.26 6.63 1.90
N GLU A 140 -4.28 7.49 2.12
CA GLU A 140 -4.44 8.83 2.69
C GLU A 140 -4.52 9.93 1.61
N THR A 141 -4.23 9.59 0.34
CA THR A 141 -4.28 10.53 -0.80
C THR A 141 -5.11 9.97 -1.95
N ALA A 142 -5.63 10.87 -2.81
CA ALA A 142 -6.38 10.49 -4.00
C ALA A 142 -5.52 9.62 -4.95
N ASP A 143 -4.23 9.94 -5.08
CA ASP A 143 -3.30 9.21 -5.95
C ASP A 143 -3.01 7.80 -5.42
N ALA A 144 -2.83 7.64 -4.10
CA ALA A 144 -2.71 6.33 -3.47
C ALA A 144 -3.96 5.49 -3.70
N ALA A 145 -5.15 6.08 -3.49
CA ALA A 145 -6.42 5.40 -3.71
C ALA A 145 -6.62 5.03 -5.19
N ALA A 146 -6.30 5.91 -6.13
CA ALA A 146 -6.41 5.65 -7.56
C ALA A 146 -5.47 4.53 -8.02
N ASN A 147 -4.22 4.54 -7.55
CA ASN A 147 -3.26 3.47 -7.87
C ASN A 147 -3.72 2.12 -7.29
N ALA A 148 -4.17 2.08 -6.04
CA ALA A 148 -4.68 0.86 -5.42
C ALA A 148 -5.94 0.33 -6.14
N ALA A 149 -6.87 1.21 -6.52
CA ALA A 149 -8.05 0.85 -7.31
C ALA A 149 -7.68 0.26 -8.68
N GLY A 150 -6.68 0.85 -9.36
CA GLY A 150 -6.15 0.31 -10.62
C GLY A 150 -5.50 -1.07 -10.44
N GLN A 151 -4.78 -1.30 -9.34
CA GLN A 151 -4.23 -2.62 -9.01
C GLN A 151 -5.33 -3.66 -8.72
N ILE A 152 -6.39 -3.29 -7.98
CA ILE A 152 -7.58 -4.16 -7.79
C ILE A 152 -8.23 -4.50 -9.13
N ALA A 153 -8.25 -3.57 -10.10
CA ALA A 153 -8.72 -3.82 -11.46
C ALA A 153 -7.76 -4.69 -12.31
N GLY A 154 -6.64 -5.13 -11.74
CA GLY A 154 -5.69 -6.05 -12.38
C GLY A 154 -4.63 -5.39 -13.26
N ALA A 155 -4.32 -4.10 -13.07
CA ALA A 155 -3.31 -3.40 -13.86
C ALA A 155 -1.93 -4.06 -13.76
N MET A 156 -1.51 -4.51 -12.58
CA MET A 156 -0.24 -5.21 -12.37
C MET A 156 -0.23 -6.57 -13.07
N ARG A 157 -1.30 -7.33 -12.91
CA ARG A 157 -1.47 -8.64 -13.57
C ARG A 157 -1.33 -8.54 -15.09
N LYS A 158 -1.97 -7.53 -15.71
CA LYS A 158 -1.90 -7.30 -17.17
C LYS A 158 -0.47 -7.06 -17.67
N ARG A 159 0.44 -6.60 -16.81
CA ARG A 159 1.85 -6.41 -17.16
C ARG A 159 2.71 -7.65 -16.91
N ILE A 160 2.37 -8.46 -15.92
CA ILE A 160 3.15 -9.62 -15.49
C ILE A 160 2.78 -10.87 -16.27
N ASP A 161 1.48 -11.14 -16.46
CA ASP A 161 1.00 -12.36 -17.11
C ASP A 161 1.60 -12.57 -18.52
N PRO A 162 1.68 -11.57 -19.41
CA PRO A 162 2.27 -11.80 -20.74
C PRO A 162 3.74 -12.21 -20.69
N VAL A 163 4.50 -11.70 -19.69
CA VAL A 163 5.90 -12.08 -19.50
C VAL A 163 5.98 -13.52 -19.01
N TYR A 164 5.19 -13.87 -18.00
CA TYR A 164 5.15 -15.21 -17.42
C TYR A 164 4.71 -16.25 -18.45
N ASP A 165 3.62 -16.00 -19.17
CA ASP A 165 3.05 -16.91 -20.14
C ASP A 165 4.01 -17.13 -21.32
N SER A 166 4.72 -16.09 -21.78
CA SER A 166 5.79 -16.24 -22.80
C SER A 166 6.91 -17.18 -22.33
N TRP A 167 7.27 -17.17 -21.04
CA TRP A 167 8.28 -18.08 -20.51
C TRP A 167 7.75 -19.51 -20.40
N VAL A 168 6.48 -19.68 -20.02
CA VAL A 168 5.80 -20.99 -20.01
C VAL A 168 5.82 -21.60 -21.41
N ASP A 169 5.43 -20.82 -22.43
CA ASP A 169 5.41 -21.29 -23.83
C ASP A 169 6.79 -21.72 -24.33
N ILE A 170 7.83 -20.94 -23.97
CA ILE A 170 9.22 -21.26 -24.33
C ILE A 170 9.69 -22.55 -23.66
N CYS A 171 9.46 -22.71 -22.36
CA CYS A 171 9.81 -23.92 -21.63
C CYS A 171 9.05 -25.14 -22.16
N ALA A 172 7.74 -25.00 -22.38
CA ALA A 172 6.91 -26.06 -22.92
C ALA A 172 7.38 -26.51 -24.32
N HIS A 173 7.67 -25.55 -25.22
CA HIS A 173 8.18 -25.86 -26.55
C HIS A 173 9.54 -26.57 -26.49
N PHE A 174 10.47 -26.10 -25.64
CA PHE A 174 11.76 -26.74 -25.47
C PHE A 174 11.63 -28.20 -24.99
N HIS A 175 10.81 -28.43 -23.95
CA HIS A 175 10.59 -29.78 -23.46
C HIS A 175 9.92 -30.68 -24.49
N ALA A 176 8.96 -30.16 -25.28
CA ALA A 176 8.32 -30.92 -26.36
C ALA A 176 9.34 -31.36 -27.41
N VAL A 177 10.22 -30.47 -27.86
CA VAL A 177 11.29 -30.81 -28.84
C VAL A 177 12.29 -31.82 -28.26
N LEU A 178 12.59 -31.75 -26.97
CA LEU A 178 13.52 -32.67 -26.32
C LEU A 178 12.91 -34.07 -26.10
N ASP A 179 11.67 -34.11 -25.63
CA ASP A 179 11.00 -35.37 -25.21
C ASP A 179 10.45 -36.16 -26.41
N TYR A 180 10.12 -35.47 -27.52
CA TYR A 180 9.51 -36.06 -28.72
C TYR A 180 10.31 -35.74 -30.00
N PRO A 181 11.59 -36.20 -30.10
CA PRO A 181 12.47 -35.85 -31.20
C PRO A 181 12.04 -36.47 -32.55
N ASP A 182 11.18 -37.47 -32.52
CA ASP A 182 10.66 -38.17 -33.72
C ASP A 182 9.33 -37.56 -34.21
N GLU A 183 8.75 -36.57 -33.51
CA GLU A 183 7.54 -35.91 -33.97
C GLU A 183 7.88 -34.68 -34.83
N ASP A 184 6.97 -34.28 -35.70
CA ASP A 184 7.13 -33.12 -36.59
C ASP A 184 6.84 -31.81 -35.82
N ILE A 185 7.72 -31.52 -34.83
CA ILE A 185 7.66 -30.32 -34.03
C ILE A 185 8.69 -29.32 -34.58
N ASP A 186 8.26 -28.03 -34.67
CA ASP A 186 9.15 -26.96 -35.11
C ASP A 186 10.43 -26.91 -34.25
N PRO A 187 11.64 -26.79 -34.86
CA PRO A 187 12.89 -26.73 -34.14
C PRO A 187 12.90 -25.57 -33.11
N PHE A 188 13.54 -25.79 -31.96
CA PHE A 188 13.71 -24.74 -30.94
C PHE A 188 14.67 -23.65 -31.43
N GLU A 189 14.16 -22.41 -31.61
CA GLU A 189 14.93 -21.29 -32.12
C GLU A 189 15.52 -20.44 -31.00
N LEU A 190 16.84 -20.40 -30.87
CA LEU A 190 17.58 -19.59 -29.90
C LEU A 190 17.31 -18.08 -30.06
N SER A 191 17.09 -17.61 -31.30
CA SER A 191 16.75 -16.22 -31.60
C SER A 191 15.44 -15.77 -30.98
N ARG A 192 14.46 -16.68 -30.96
CA ARG A 192 13.15 -16.45 -30.31
C ARG A 192 13.29 -16.38 -28.81
N LEU A 193 14.09 -17.27 -28.21
CA LEU A 193 14.42 -17.24 -26.78
C LEU A 193 15.12 -15.92 -26.41
N GLU A 194 16.14 -15.52 -27.16
CA GLU A 194 16.86 -14.26 -26.87
C GLU A 194 15.94 -13.04 -26.94
N SER A 195 15.09 -12.96 -27.96
CA SER A 195 14.16 -11.87 -28.15
C SER A 195 13.16 -11.77 -26.99
N ALA A 196 12.62 -12.91 -26.53
CA ALA A 196 11.69 -12.97 -25.42
C ALA A 196 12.34 -12.58 -24.10
N LEU A 197 13.57 -13.06 -23.82
CA LEU A 197 14.33 -12.69 -22.62
C LEU A 197 14.67 -11.19 -22.61
N GLN A 198 15.05 -10.60 -23.75
CA GLN A 198 15.29 -9.15 -23.85
C GLN A 198 14.02 -8.33 -23.62
N ALA A 199 12.87 -8.73 -24.18
CA ALA A 199 11.60 -8.08 -23.97
C ALA A 199 11.20 -8.14 -22.49
N SER A 200 11.36 -9.30 -21.86
CA SER A 200 11.09 -9.53 -20.45
C SER A 200 11.98 -8.64 -19.55
N SER A 201 13.30 -8.60 -19.81
CA SER A 201 14.23 -7.75 -19.04
C SER A 201 13.85 -6.27 -19.11
N ARG A 202 13.41 -5.78 -20.29
CA ARG A 202 12.91 -4.40 -20.45
C ARG A 202 11.64 -4.15 -19.65
N THR A 203 10.66 -5.06 -19.72
CA THR A 203 9.40 -4.93 -18.97
C THR A 203 9.64 -4.92 -17.46
N LEU A 204 10.47 -5.85 -16.95
CA LEU A 204 10.82 -5.91 -15.53
C LEU A 204 11.60 -4.67 -15.08
N SER A 205 12.50 -4.12 -15.92
CA SER A 205 13.19 -2.87 -15.63
C SER A 205 12.24 -1.68 -15.53
N ALA A 206 11.26 -1.58 -16.43
CA ALA A 206 10.24 -0.53 -16.40
C ALA A 206 9.34 -0.62 -15.17
N LEU A 207 9.03 -1.84 -14.69
CA LEU A 207 8.31 -2.03 -13.43
C LEU A 207 9.16 -1.57 -12.24
N LEU A 208 10.43 -1.94 -12.18
CA LEU A 208 11.33 -1.55 -11.09
C LEU A 208 11.59 -0.04 -11.05
N SER A 209 11.66 0.64 -12.19
CA SER A 209 11.82 2.09 -12.23
C SER A 209 10.63 2.85 -11.60
N SER A 210 9.44 2.25 -11.55
CA SER A 210 8.27 2.82 -10.89
C SER A 210 8.27 2.64 -9.37
N CYS A 211 9.19 1.81 -8.82
CA CYS A 211 9.14 1.38 -7.42
C CYS A 211 9.33 2.54 -6.42
N HIS A 212 10.30 3.42 -6.69
CA HIS A 212 10.58 4.57 -5.80
C HIS A 212 9.35 5.46 -5.69
N ARG A 213 8.77 5.83 -6.83
CA ARG A 213 7.54 6.63 -6.87
C ARG A 213 6.34 5.89 -6.26
N GLY A 214 6.16 4.61 -6.58
CA GLY A 214 5.09 3.81 -5.98
C GLY A 214 5.16 3.78 -4.46
N ARG A 215 6.38 3.69 -3.88
CA ARG A 215 6.60 3.80 -2.45
C ARG A 215 6.18 5.16 -1.90
N MET A 216 6.57 6.26 -2.57
CA MET A 216 6.18 7.62 -2.16
C MET A 216 4.66 7.84 -2.23
N VAL A 217 4.01 7.35 -3.29
CA VAL A 217 2.54 7.43 -3.42
C VAL A 217 1.85 6.66 -2.30
N ARG A 218 2.31 5.45 -1.97
CA ARG A 218 1.70 4.59 -0.95
C ARG A 218 2.00 5.06 0.48
N SER A 219 3.27 5.34 0.78
CA SER A 219 3.75 5.55 2.15
C SER A 219 4.03 7.01 2.46
N GLY A 220 3.89 7.90 1.48
CA GLY A 220 4.31 9.29 1.61
C GLY A 220 5.82 9.48 1.42
N VAL A 221 6.20 10.75 1.27
CA VAL A 221 7.59 11.20 1.17
C VAL A 221 8.15 11.37 2.59
N ARG A 222 9.24 10.70 2.91
CA ARG A 222 9.90 10.82 4.21
C ARG A 222 10.77 12.06 4.22
N VAL A 223 10.48 12.99 5.14
CA VAL A 223 11.15 14.29 5.22
C VAL A 223 11.68 14.52 6.63
N THR A 224 12.93 14.95 6.73
CA THR A 224 13.50 15.45 7.99
C THR A 224 13.61 16.97 7.97
N ILE A 225 13.44 17.60 9.14
CA ILE A 225 13.58 19.06 9.33
C ILE A 225 14.86 19.32 10.11
N LEU A 226 15.83 19.97 9.47
CA LEU A 226 17.15 20.28 10.03
C LEU A 226 17.35 21.80 10.13
N GLY A 227 18.16 22.24 11.07
CA GLY A 227 18.49 23.64 11.27
C GLY A 227 19.02 23.90 12.69
N SER A 228 19.67 25.03 12.90
CA SER A 228 20.18 25.45 14.22
C SER A 228 19.06 25.64 15.26
N PRO A 229 19.38 25.69 16.55
CA PRO A 229 18.42 26.10 17.59
C PRO A 229 17.77 27.46 17.24
N ASN A 230 16.47 27.57 17.52
CA ASN A 230 15.68 28.78 17.24
C ASN A 230 15.55 29.23 15.77
N ALA A 231 15.99 28.45 14.80
CA ALA A 231 15.75 28.72 13.38
C ALA A 231 14.26 28.68 13.00
N GLY A 232 13.41 28.09 13.86
CA GLY A 232 11.97 28.02 13.65
C GLY A 232 11.46 26.66 13.16
N LYS A 233 12.20 25.57 13.41
CA LYS A 233 11.81 24.20 13.05
C LYS A 233 10.44 23.82 13.62
N SER A 234 10.21 24.03 14.91
CA SER A 234 8.93 23.75 15.57
C SER A 234 7.80 24.65 15.04
N SER A 235 8.12 25.90 14.67
CA SER A 235 7.15 26.82 14.06
C SER A 235 6.77 26.35 12.66
N LEU A 236 7.74 25.89 11.85
CA LEU A 236 7.48 25.31 10.53
C LEU A 236 6.63 24.03 10.65
N LEU A 237 6.97 23.15 11.57
CA LEU A 237 6.23 21.93 11.85
C LEU A 237 4.76 22.24 12.21
N ASN A 238 4.54 23.18 13.13
CA ASN A 238 3.20 23.59 13.55
C ASN A 238 2.42 24.27 12.41
N ALA A 239 3.07 25.09 11.61
CA ALA A 239 2.46 25.73 10.46
C ALA A 239 2.03 24.67 9.41
N LEU A 240 2.91 23.75 9.04
CA LEU A 240 2.59 22.65 8.12
C LEU A 240 1.43 21.79 8.64
N SER A 241 1.36 21.54 9.95
CA SER A 241 0.27 20.77 10.58
C SER A 241 -1.05 21.53 10.65
N GLY A 242 -1.03 22.86 10.58
CA GLY A 242 -2.22 23.72 10.66
C GLY A 242 -2.82 24.10 9.29
N PHE A 243 -2.08 23.95 8.22
CA PHE A 243 -2.50 24.35 6.87
C PHE A 243 -3.45 23.37 6.19
N ASP A 244 -3.42 22.06 6.57
CA ASP A 244 -4.38 21.10 6.02
C ASP A 244 -4.96 20.21 7.14
N ARG A 245 -6.25 19.90 6.98
CA ARG A 245 -6.99 19.01 7.88
C ARG A 245 -6.46 17.58 7.75
N VAL A 246 -5.39 17.28 8.44
CA VAL A 246 -4.98 15.90 8.66
C VAL A 246 -6.04 15.27 9.54
N ILE A 247 -6.71 14.27 9.04
CA ILE A 247 -7.47 13.32 9.86
C ILE A 247 -6.41 12.57 10.66
N VAL A 248 -6.08 13.08 11.84
CA VAL A 248 -5.28 12.35 12.82
C VAL A 248 -6.13 11.15 13.26
N THR A 249 -5.88 10.02 12.66
CA THR A 249 -6.40 8.76 13.19
C THR A 249 -5.49 8.36 14.34
N ASP A 250 -5.93 8.65 15.56
CA ASP A 250 -5.40 7.98 16.74
C ASP A 250 -5.76 6.49 16.64
N ILE A 251 -4.90 5.71 16.04
CA ILE A 251 -4.97 4.24 16.11
C ILE A 251 -4.22 3.84 17.38
N PRO A 252 -4.92 3.43 18.45
CA PRO A 252 -4.26 2.93 19.65
C PRO A 252 -3.63 1.58 19.33
N GLY A 253 -2.31 1.48 19.30
CA GLY A 253 -1.67 0.16 19.19
C GLY A 253 -0.23 0.12 18.69
N THR A 254 0.36 1.19 18.19
CA THR A 254 1.76 1.23 17.77
C THR A 254 2.63 2.01 18.76
N THR A 255 2.82 1.43 19.93
CA THR A 255 3.79 1.92 20.91
C THR A 255 5.15 1.31 20.59
N ARG A 256 6.10 2.12 20.09
CA ARG A 256 7.55 2.10 20.40
C ARG A 256 8.48 2.66 19.33
N ASP A 257 7.97 3.23 18.24
CA ASP A 257 8.85 3.85 17.24
C ASP A 257 8.59 5.37 17.16
N THR A 258 9.63 6.13 16.82
CA THR A 258 9.71 7.58 16.65
C THR A 258 8.38 8.22 16.25
N VAL A 259 7.96 9.27 16.95
CA VAL A 259 6.72 10.00 16.68
C VAL A 259 6.82 10.59 15.27
N GLU A 260 6.33 9.87 14.28
CA GLU A 260 6.17 10.37 12.91
C GLU A 260 4.92 11.25 12.87
N GLN A 261 5.07 12.45 12.37
CA GLN A 261 3.94 13.34 12.10
C GLN A 261 3.68 13.37 10.59
N THR A 262 2.43 13.15 10.21
CA THR A 262 2.00 13.18 8.81
C THR A 262 1.37 14.52 8.50
N VAL A 263 1.79 15.16 7.39
CA VAL A 263 1.22 16.40 6.87
C VAL A 263 1.03 16.27 5.36
N THR A 264 0.15 17.07 4.79
CA THR A 264 0.00 17.17 3.34
C THR A 264 0.70 18.43 2.84
N LEU A 265 1.58 18.30 1.85
CA LEU A 265 2.22 19.42 1.18
C LEU A 265 1.88 19.34 -0.33
N GLY A 266 0.96 20.19 -0.76
CA GLY A 266 0.33 20.06 -2.07
C GLY A 266 -0.47 18.76 -2.16
N ARG A 267 -0.12 17.93 -3.13
CA ARG A 267 -0.73 16.59 -3.31
C ARG A 267 0.04 15.45 -2.65
N HIS A 268 1.21 15.75 -2.08
CA HIS A 268 2.08 14.74 -1.48
C HIS A 268 1.78 14.57 -0.01
N LEU A 269 1.66 13.31 0.39
CA LEU A 269 1.72 12.92 1.80
C LEU A 269 3.16 13.02 2.26
N VAL A 270 3.43 13.79 3.30
CA VAL A 270 4.77 14.00 3.86
C VAL A 270 4.79 13.40 5.27
N ARG A 271 5.70 12.47 5.51
CA ARG A 271 5.97 11.90 6.82
C ARG A 271 7.22 12.55 7.40
N LEU A 272 7.01 13.37 8.43
CA LEU A 272 8.09 14.05 9.14
C LEU A 272 8.72 13.08 10.12
N VAL A 273 10.00 12.80 9.90
CA VAL A 273 10.80 11.84 10.68
C VAL A 273 11.61 12.60 11.74
N ASP A 274 11.81 11.97 12.91
CA ASP A 274 12.60 12.51 14.03
C ASP A 274 12.06 13.83 14.63
N THR A 275 10.74 13.92 14.77
CA THR A 275 10.11 15.10 15.42
C THR A 275 10.35 15.17 16.94
N ALA A 276 10.90 14.14 17.56
CA ALA A 276 11.17 14.11 19.00
C ALA A 276 12.22 15.15 19.43
N GLY A 277 13.26 15.36 18.61
CA GLY A 277 14.24 16.43 18.85
C GLY A 277 13.74 17.86 18.60
N ILE A 278 12.52 17.99 18.00
CA ILE A 278 11.92 19.29 17.66
C ILE A 278 10.96 19.76 18.79
N ARG A 279 10.41 18.84 19.60
CA ARG A 279 9.41 19.15 20.64
C ARG A 279 10.00 19.40 22.02
N ASP A 280 11.15 18.80 22.34
CA ASP A 280 11.81 18.94 23.64
C ASP A 280 12.93 19.99 23.55
N THR A 281 12.57 21.27 23.61
CA THR A 281 13.50 22.37 23.80
C THR A 281 13.41 22.82 25.25
N GLU A 282 14.30 22.28 26.07
CA GLU A 282 15.03 22.97 27.12
C GLU A 282 16.05 22.00 27.74
N ASP A 283 17.32 22.31 27.45
CA ASP A 283 18.53 21.78 28.12
C ASP A 283 18.94 20.30 27.98
N VAL A 284 20.21 20.14 27.55
CA VAL A 284 21.21 19.09 27.92
C VAL A 284 21.62 18.03 26.86
N ILE A 285 21.12 17.95 25.63
CA ILE A 285 21.64 16.90 24.67
C ILE A 285 22.13 17.47 23.32
N GLU A 286 22.94 18.56 23.35
CA GLU A 286 23.39 19.20 22.08
C GLU A 286 24.56 18.51 21.36
N LYS A 287 25.27 17.57 21.97
CA LYS A 287 26.42 16.89 21.33
C LYS A 287 26.09 15.54 20.63
N ILE A 288 24.96 14.94 20.95
CA ILE A 288 24.49 13.69 20.31
C ILE A 288 23.65 13.98 19.05
N GLY A 289 23.26 15.26 18.83
CA GLY A 289 22.33 15.67 17.80
C GLY A 289 22.87 15.64 16.36
N VAL A 290 24.15 15.94 16.15
CA VAL A 290 24.69 16.09 14.77
C VAL A 290 24.79 14.73 14.06
N ASP A 291 25.29 13.70 14.73
CA ASP A 291 25.40 12.36 14.12
C ASP A 291 24.03 11.77 13.81
N ARG A 292 23.04 11.98 14.70
CA ARG A 292 21.64 11.57 14.47
C ARG A 292 20.98 12.35 13.33
N SER A 293 21.27 13.63 13.19
CA SER A 293 20.73 14.48 12.11
C SER A 293 21.24 14.03 10.72
N VAL A 294 22.51 13.66 10.63
CA VAL A 294 23.12 13.11 9.41
C VAL A 294 22.52 11.73 9.08
N GLU A 295 22.34 10.89 10.09
CA GLU A 295 21.75 9.55 9.90
C GLU A 295 20.28 9.67 9.48
N ALA A 296 19.51 10.57 10.11
CA ALA A 296 18.12 10.86 9.72
C ALA A 296 18.01 11.41 8.29
N ALA A 297 18.94 12.29 7.86
CA ALA A 297 18.96 12.81 6.50
C ALA A 297 19.20 11.70 5.46
N LYS A 298 20.14 10.79 5.72
CA LYS A 298 20.46 9.66 4.81
C LYS A 298 19.29 8.69 4.61
N ASP A 299 18.46 8.54 5.63
CA ASP A 299 17.31 7.63 5.62
C ASP A 299 16.02 8.28 5.09
N CYS A 300 16.04 9.57 4.74
CA CYS A 300 14.90 10.34 4.25
C CYS A 300 14.94 10.54 2.73
N ASP A 301 13.78 10.78 2.14
CA ASP A 301 13.64 11.12 0.73
C ASP A 301 14.02 12.58 0.47
N ALA A 302 13.76 13.48 1.46
CA ALA A 302 14.15 14.88 1.40
C ALA A 302 14.50 15.45 2.78
N ALA A 303 15.28 16.54 2.79
CA ALA A 303 15.54 17.36 3.97
C ALA A 303 15.03 18.79 3.77
N LEU A 304 14.37 19.36 4.79
CA LEU A 304 14.06 20.78 4.87
C LEU A 304 15.10 21.43 5.80
N PHE A 305 16.04 22.17 5.22
CA PHE A 305 17.00 22.96 5.95
C PHE A 305 16.38 24.30 6.33
N VAL A 306 16.07 24.50 7.62
CA VAL A 306 15.45 25.71 8.13
C VAL A 306 16.49 26.62 8.75
N VAL A 307 16.56 27.85 8.28
CA VAL A 307 17.49 28.87 8.77
C VAL A 307 16.78 30.19 9.07
N ASP A 308 17.24 30.90 10.09
CA ASP A 308 16.78 32.24 10.45
C ASP A 308 17.40 33.30 9.51
N ASP A 309 16.58 33.79 8.58
CA ASP A 309 17.03 34.75 7.55
C ASP A 309 17.24 36.18 8.09
N SER A 310 16.84 36.46 9.33
CA SER A 310 17.03 37.80 9.93
C SER A 310 18.47 38.06 10.42
N ARG A 311 19.38 37.09 10.29
CA ARG A 311 20.78 37.19 10.74
C ARG A 311 21.73 36.44 9.80
N PRO A 312 23.04 36.76 9.81
CA PRO A 312 24.05 36.00 9.07
C PRO A 312 24.12 34.54 9.52
N LEU A 313 24.57 33.65 8.60
CA LEU A 313 24.80 32.23 8.87
C LEU A 313 25.84 32.03 9.98
N THR A 314 25.50 31.23 10.97
CA THR A 314 26.41 30.77 12.06
C THR A 314 27.10 29.46 11.68
N ASP A 315 28.09 29.04 12.46
CA ASP A 315 28.74 27.74 12.29
C ASP A 315 27.77 26.55 12.55
N GLU A 316 26.75 26.75 13.40
CA GLU A 316 25.70 25.75 13.63
C GLU A 316 24.78 25.62 12.42
N ASP A 317 24.42 26.75 11.81
CA ASP A 317 23.62 26.74 10.56
C ASP A 317 24.38 26.00 9.44
N ARG A 318 25.70 26.22 9.32
CA ARG A 318 26.55 25.53 8.34
C ARG A 318 26.61 24.03 8.59
N ARG A 319 26.71 23.56 9.84
CA ARG A 319 26.69 22.13 10.16
C ARG A 319 25.34 21.50 9.84
N ALA A 320 24.24 22.20 10.17
CA ALA A 320 22.90 21.72 9.82
C ALA A 320 22.68 21.68 8.30
N MET A 321 23.23 22.64 7.58
CA MET A 321 23.24 22.69 6.13
C MET A 321 23.99 21.50 5.53
N ASP A 322 25.21 21.21 6.01
CA ASP A 322 26.02 20.06 5.56
C ASP A 322 25.26 18.75 5.82
N ALA A 323 24.61 18.62 6.99
CA ALA A 323 23.79 17.45 7.29
C ALA A 323 22.57 17.32 6.34
N ALA A 324 21.91 18.42 5.98
CA ALA A 324 20.77 18.42 5.07
C ALA A 324 21.15 18.01 3.64
N LEU A 325 22.37 18.33 3.20
CA LEU A 325 22.92 17.97 1.88
C LEU A 325 23.26 16.47 1.75
N GLU A 326 23.27 15.72 2.86
CA GLU A 326 23.41 14.24 2.83
C GLU A 326 22.12 13.53 2.44
N ALA A 327 20.96 14.22 2.45
CA ALA A 327 19.71 13.68 1.95
C ALA A 327 19.71 13.57 0.42
N SER A 328 18.84 12.69 -0.12
CA SER A 328 18.71 12.53 -1.57
C SER A 328 18.28 13.82 -2.27
N GLU A 329 17.40 14.59 -1.63
CA GLU A 329 16.91 15.90 -2.07
C GLU A 329 16.89 16.86 -0.88
N ALA A 330 17.05 18.18 -1.14
CA ALA A 330 17.00 19.15 -0.06
C ALA A 330 16.45 20.51 -0.52
N ILE A 331 15.65 21.14 0.37
CA ILE A 331 15.13 22.51 0.20
C ILE A 331 15.64 23.37 1.36
N ALA A 332 16.21 24.53 1.05
CA ALA A 332 16.50 25.55 2.05
C ALA A 332 15.25 26.41 2.30
N VAL A 333 14.83 26.50 3.57
CA VAL A 333 13.70 27.32 4.04
C VAL A 333 14.26 28.51 4.79
N LEU A 334 14.25 29.68 4.15
CA LEU A 334 14.64 30.95 4.74
C LEU A 334 13.48 31.48 5.59
N ASN A 335 13.49 31.14 6.88
CA ASN A 335 12.40 31.49 7.78
C ASN A 335 12.59 32.91 8.41
N LYS A 336 11.52 33.42 8.99
CA LYS A 336 11.42 34.76 9.65
C LYS A 336 11.53 35.93 8.67
N GLN A 337 10.97 35.78 7.48
CA GLN A 337 10.91 36.88 6.49
C GLN A 337 10.23 38.15 7.02
N ASP A 338 9.39 38.03 8.04
CA ASP A 338 8.77 39.16 8.75
C ASP A 338 9.77 40.08 9.47
N LEU A 339 11.02 39.64 9.69
CA LEU A 339 12.08 40.39 10.34
C LEU A 339 13.09 40.99 9.35
N GLY A 340 12.95 40.71 8.07
CA GLY A 340 13.85 41.13 6.99
C GLY A 340 14.83 40.04 6.57
N ALA A 341 15.30 40.11 5.32
CA ALA A 341 16.22 39.14 4.71
C ALA A 341 17.66 39.63 4.82
N VAL A 342 18.56 38.76 5.28
CA VAL A 342 20.00 39.03 5.45
C VAL A 342 20.87 38.01 4.67
N ILE A 343 20.36 36.79 4.46
CA ILE A 343 21.10 35.71 3.81
C ILE A 343 20.91 35.84 2.29
N GLU A 344 21.99 35.94 1.56
CA GLU A 344 21.92 35.91 0.09
C GLU A 344 21.72 34.47 -0.39
N PRO A 345 20.75 34.23 -1.29
CA PRO A 345 20.51 32.87 -1.83
C PRO A 345 21.74 32.23 -2.47
N SER A 346 22.67 33.05 -3.00
CA SER A 346 23.96 32.59 -3.58
C SER A 346 24.90 31.94 -2.55
N ASP A 347 24.69 32.17 -1.26
CA ASP A 347 25.50 31.60 -0.17
C ASP A 347 25.07 30.19 0.21
N LEU A 348 23.97 29.70 -0.38
CA LEU A 348 23.37 28.40 -0.07
C LEU A 348 23.47 27.45 -1.26
N PRO A 349 24.05 26.24 -1.07
CA PRO A 349 24.27 25.27 -2.14
C PRO A 349 23.02 24.41 -2.41
N PHE A 350 21.82 25.00 -2.38
CA PHE A 350 20.56 24.31 -2.62
C PHE A 350 19.95 24.69 -3.95
N SER A 351 19.36 23.70 -4.65
CA SER A 351 18.64 23.95 -5.89
C SER A 351 17.32 24.69 -5.68
N TYR A 352 16.75 24.53 -4.51
CA TYR A 352 15.48 25.16 -4.11
C TYR A 352 15.67 25.93 -2.80
N ILE A 353 15.42 27.22 -2.85
CA ILE A 353 15.52 28.14 -1.74
C ILE A 353 14.19 28.88 -1.62
N VAL A 354 13.51 28.72 -0.50
CA VAL A 354 12.15 29.18 -0.30
C VAL A 354 12.09 30.16 0.88
N PRO A 355 11.77 31.43 0.67
CA PRO A 355 11.51 32.39 1.74
C PRO A 355 10.14 32.12 2.37
N VAL A 356 10.10 32.03 3.73
CA VAL A 356 8.90 31.70 4.50
C VAL A 356 8.83 32.58 5.75
N SER A 357 7.63 33.02 6.13
CA SER A 357 7.34 33.49 7.50
C SER A 357 6.33 32.55 8.14
N CYS A 358 6.81 31.70 9.05
CA CYS A 358 5.92 30.84 9.83
C CYS A 358 4.98 31.64 10.73
N LYS A 359 5.32 32.88 11.07
CA LYS A 359 4.50 33.78 11.89
C LYS A 359 3.33 34.36 11.10
N ASP A 360 3.58 34.81 9.87
CA ASP A 360 2.58 35.46 9.03
C ASP A 360 1.88 34.48 8.08
N GLY A 361 2.37 33.23 8.00
CA GLY A 361 1.84 32.20 7.12
C GLY A 361 2.15 32.43 5.63
N THR A 362 3.21 33.18 5.31
CA THR A 362 3.60 33.46 3.92
C THR A 362 4.69 32.54 3.41
N GLY A 363 4.74 32.31 2.07
CA GLY A 363 5.77 31.51 1.41
C GLY A 363 5.50 29.99 1.37
N PHE A 364 4.43 29.50 2.00
CA PHE A 364 4.08 28.09 1.98
C PHE A 364 3.65 27.58 0.61
N ASP A 365 3.04 28.44 -0.20
CA ASP A 365 2.72 28.19 -1.60
C ASP A 365 3.99 27.97 -2.45
N LEU A 366 5.06 28.71 -2.17
CA LEU A 366 6.37 28.52 -2.82
C LEU A 366 7.04 27.22 -2.34
N LEU A 367 6.89 26.87 -1.05
CA LEU A 367 7.40 25.61 -0.51
C LEU A 367 6.69 24.41 -1.16
N GLU A 368 5.37 24.49 -1.32
CA GLU A 368 4.58 23.50 -2.06
C GLU A 368 5.04 23.35 -3.50
N GLN A 369 5.26 24.47 -4.21
CA GLN A 369 5.76 24.45 -5.59
C GLN A 369 7.15 23.81 -5.67
N ALA A 370 8.08 24.17 -4.79
CA ALA A 370 9.41 23.58 -4.75
C ALA A 370 9.35 22.08 -4.49
N PHE A 371 8.47 21.65 -3.61
CA PHE A 371 8.25 20.23 -3.30
C PHE A 371 7.68 19.47 -4.50
N ASN A 372 6.70 20.05 -5.19
CA ASN A 372 6.13 19.48 -6.42
C ASN A 372 7.16 19.40 -7.57
N MET A 373 8.15 20.31 -7.62
CA MET A 373 9.25 20.23 -8.59
C MET A 373 10.27 19.15 -8.25
N LEU A 374 10.54 18.91 -6.96
CA LEU A 374 11.42 17.80 -6.50
C LEU A 374 10.80 16.43 -6.75
N PHE A 375 9.49 16.33 -6.58
CA PHE A 375 8.74 15.08 -6.75
C PHE A 375 7.69 15.21 -7.86
N PRO A 376 8.15 15.28 -9.14
CA PRO A 376 7.25 15.50 -10.28
C PRO A 376 6.32 14.30 -10.51
N ASP A 377 5.16 14.59 -11.05
CA ASP A 377 4.08 13.62 -11.26
C ASP A 377 4.04 13.16 -12.72
N ASP A 378 5.14 12.54 -13.17
CA ASP A 378 5.34 12.19 -14.58
C ASP A 378 4.62 10.89 -15.01
N ALA A 379 4.06 10.10 -14.08
CA ALA A 379 3.40 8.84 -14.40
C ALA A 379 1.99 8.77 -13.79
N PRO A 380 1.01 8.21 -14.50
CA PRO A 380 -0.35 8.10 -13.99
C PRO A 380 -0.43 7.13 -12.80
N CYS A 381 -1.27 7.45 -11.81
CA CYS A 381 -1.60 6.59 -10.68
C CYS A 381 -2.77 5.64 -11.07
N ASP A 382 -2.56 4.81 -12.11
CA ASP A 382 -3.57 3.93 -12.73
C ASP A 382 -3.45 2.46 -12.30
N GLY A 383 -2.69 2.18 -11.26
CA GLY A 383 -2.35 0.84 -10.78
C GLY A 383 -1.08 0.26 -11.40
N SER A 384 -0.38 1.05 -12.22
CA SER A 384 0.86 0.60 -12.86
C SER A 384 2.11 0.79 -12.00
N LEU A 385 2.02 1.54 -10.90
CA LEU A 385 3.12 1.78 -9.99
C LEU A 385 3.32 0.60 -9.05
N LEU A 386 4.57 0.18 -8.89
CA LEU A 386 4.95 -0.88 -7.97
C LEU A 386 5.10 -0.31 -6.56
N THR A 387 4.11 -0.59 -5.70
CA THR A 387 4.01 0.00 -4.35
C THR A 387 4.50 -0.92 -3.23
N ASN A 388 4.60 -2.22 -3.49
CA ASN A 388 4.86 -3.24 -2.46
C ASN A 388 6.30 -3.76 -2.53
N ALA A 389 7.02 -3.68 -1.40
CA ALA A 389 8.42 -4.13 -1.30
C ALA A 389 8.59 -5.64 -1.60
N ARG A 390 7.63 -6.50 -1.22
CA ARG A 390 7.63 -7.93 -1.54
C ARG A 390 7.57 -8.15 -3.05
N GLN A 391 6.67 -7.43 -3.73
CA GLN A 391 6.54 -7.51 -5.18
C GLN A 391 7.82 -7.01 -5.86
N ALA A 392 8.39 -5.90 -5.37
CA ALA A 392 9.64 -5.35 -5.89
C ALA A 392 10.80 -6.35 -5.76
N ASP A 393 10.97 -6.98 -4.58
CA ASP A 393 12.00 -8.01 -4.37
C ASP A 393 11.83 -9.20 -5.33
N ALA A 394 10.61 -9.70 -5.49
CA ALA A 394 10.32 -10.79 -6.41
C ALA A 394 10.67 -10.42 -7.87
N ILE A 395 10.33 -9.19 -8.30
CA ILE A 395 10.68 -8.70 -9.64
C ILE A 395 12.20 -8.51 -9.81
N VAL A 396 12.91 -8.03 -8.76
CA VAL A 396 14.39 -7.93 -8.78
C VAL A 396 15.01 -9.32 -8.98
N ARG A 397 14.55 -10.33 -8.23
CA ARG A 397 15.03 -11.72 -8.37
C ARG A 397 14.73 -12.29 -9.76
N ALA A 398 13.51 -12.09 -10.26
CA ALA A 398 13.11 -12.52 -11.59
C ALA A 398 13.99 -11.87 -12.67
N LYS A 399 14.20 -10.54 -12.60
CA LYS A 399 15.07 -9.81 -13.52
C LYS A 399 16.52 -10.31 -13.48
N LYS A 400 17.07 -10.53 -12.29
CA LYS A 400 18.43 -11.06 -12.13
C LYS A 400 18.60 -12.41 -12.83
N SER A 401 17.60 -13.30 -12.71
CA SER A 401 17.61 -14.60 -13.38
C SER A 401 17.45 -14.48 -14.89
N VAL A 402 16.58 -13.60 -15.40
CA VAL A 402 16.46 -13.32 -16.84
C VAL A 402 17.77 -12.78 -17.41
N ASP A 403 18.41 -11.83 -16.72
CA ASP A 403 19.68 -11.26 -17.16
C ASP A 403 20.82 -12.32 -17.11
N ALA A 404 20.76 -13.29 -16.18
CA ALA A 404 21.67 -14.43 -16.15
C ALA A 404 21.44 -15.34 -17.36
N ALA A 405 20.18 -15.70 -17.65
CA ALA A 405 19.79 -16.50 -18.81
C ALA A 405 20.28 -15.85 -20.12
N LEU A 406 20.11 -14.53 -20.28
CA LEU A 406 20.61 -13.78 -21.44
C LEU A 406 22.15 -13.85 -21.57
N ARG A 407 22.88 -13.71 -20.46
CA ARG A 407 24.35 -13.83 -20.48
C ARG A 407 24.81 -15.24 -20.85
N SER A 408 24.18 -16.25 -20.26
CA SER A 408 24.48 -17.67 -20.56
C SER A 408 24.20 -18.00 -22.02
N LEU A 409 23.07 -17.54 -22.57
CA LEU A 409 22.72 -17.73 -23.98
C LEU A 409 23.76 -17.11 -24.92
N ARG A 410 24.15 -15.86 -24.65
CA ARG A 410 25.17 -15.13 -25.45
C ARG A 410 26.56 -15.70 -25.32
N ALA A 411 26.88 -16.36 -24.22
CA ALA A 411 28.13 -17.07 -24.00
C ALA A 411 28.16 -18.45 -24.69
N GLY A 412 27.08 -18.85 -25.38
CA GLY A 412 26.99 -20.12 -26.12
C GLY A 412 26.70 -21.34 -25.24
N PHE A 413 26.12 -21.14 -24.04
CA PHE A 413 25.66 -22.27 -23.23
C PHE A 413 24.49 -22.99 -23.90
N THR A 414 24.34 -24.26 -23.58
CA THR A 414 23.23 -25.08 -24.10
C THR A 414 21.87 -24.58 -23.61
N PRO A 415 20.78 -24.73 -24.40
CA PRO A 415 19.45 -24.23 -24.02
C PRO A 415 18.94 -24.74 -22.67
N ASP A 416 19.23 -26.01 -22.32
CA ASP A 416 18.87 -26.60 -21.04
C ASP A 416 19.51 -25.83 -19.86
N ALA A 417 20.77 -25.43 -19.96
CA ALA A 417 21.41 -24.62 -18.95
C ALA A 417 20.79 -23.21 -18.82
N VAL A 418 20.37 -22.60 -19.93
CA VAL A 418 19.70 -21.30 -19.96
C VAL A 418 18.30 -21.40 -19.33
N LEU A 419 17.60 -22.51 -19.56
CA LEU A 419 16.23 -22.71 -19.04
C LEU A 419 16.20 -22.87 -17.51
N VAL A 420 17.26 -23.35 -16.87
CA VAL A 420 17.36 -23.38 -15.40
C VAL A 420 17.22 -21.96 -14.82
N ASP A 421 17.89 -20.98 -15.42
CA ASP A 421 17.76 -19.58 -14.99
C ASP A 421 16.36 -19.03 -15.30
N LEU A 422 15.76 -19.42 -16.43
CA LEU A 422 14.39 -19.01 -16.80
C LEU A 422 13.35 -19.58 -15.83
N GLU A 423 13.46 -20.85 -15.44
CA GLU A 423 12.60 -21.44 -14.41
C GLU A 423 12.74 -20.75 -13.05
N ALA A 424 13.96 -20.32 -12.68
CA ALA A 424 14.18 -19.53 -11.48
C ALA A 424 13.47 -18.16 -11.59
N ALA A 425 13.51 -17.53 -12.76
CA ALA A 425 12.78 -16.30 -13.05
C ALA A 425 11.27 -16.51 -12.95
N MET A 426 10.74 -17.60 -13.51
CA MET A 426 9.33 -17.96 -13.42
C MET A 426 8.86 -18.15 -11.97
N ARG A 427 9.64 -18.87 -11.16
CA ARG A 427 9.32 -19.04 -9.73
C ARG A 427 9.23 -17.69 -9.01
N ALA A 428 10.23 -16.82 -9.21
CA ALA A 428 10.27 -15.51 -8.59
C ALA A 428 9.12 -14.60 -9.07
N LEU A 429 8.85 -14.56 -10.38
CA LEU A 429 7.76 -13.75 -10.93
C LEU A 429 6.38 -14.28 -10.52
N GLY A 430 6.21 -15.60 -10.42
CA GLY A 430 4.99 -16.25 -9.95
C GLY A 430 4.65 -15.91 -8.49
N GLU A 431 5.64 -15.56 -7.67
CA GLU A 431 5.40 -15.08 -6.30
C GLU A 431 4.68 -13.73 -6.28
N VAL A 432 4.83 -12.89 -7.31
CA VAL A 432 4.17 -11.57 -7.37
C VAL A 432 2.66 -11.74 -7.40
N THR A 433 2.15 -12.61 -8.28
CA THR A 433 0.72 -12.89 -8.44
C THR A 433 0.19 -13.98 -7.51
N GLY A 434 1.08 -14.66 -6.79
CA GLY A 434 0.73 -15.77 -5.89
C GLY A 434 0.65 -17.15 -6.54
N ARG A 435 1.03 -17.30 -7.83
CA ARG A 435 1.01 -18.60 -8.53
C ARG A 435 1.95 -19.64 -7.92
N THR A 436 3.04 -19.19 -7.28
CA THR A 436 4.10 -20.07 -6.72
C THR A 436 4.34 -19.82 -5.23
N MET A 437 3.43 -19.12 -4.55
CA MET A 437 3.59 -18.75 -3.14
C MET A 437 3.34 -19.92 -2.21
N ARG A 438 4.15 -20.00 -1.13
CA ARG A 438 3.96 -20.94 -0.04
C ARG A 438 2.83 -20.46 0.88
N GLU A 439 2.11 -21.39 1.47
CA GLU A 439 0.93 -21.10 2.30
C GLU A 439 1.26 -20.29 3.56
N ASP A 440 2.41 -20.52 4.19
CA ASP A 440 2.88 -19.79 5.37
C ASP A 440 3.10 -18.29 5.07
N ILE A 441 3.64 -17.94 3.89
CA ILE A 441 3.84 -16.55 3.46
C ILE A 441 2.49 -15.92 3.14
N THR A 442 1.61 -16.63 2.45
CA THR A 442 0.26 -16.17 2.13
C THR A 442 -0.51 -15.83 3.40
N ASN A 443 -0.47 -16.71 4.42
CA ASN A 443 -1.13 -16.45 5.71
C ASN A 443 -0.62 -15.16 6.37
N ARG A 444 0.69 -14.93 6.37
CA ARG A 444 1.32 -13.74 6.98
C ARG A 444 0.95 -12.42 6.27
N ILE A 445 0.68 -12.46 4.98
CA ILE A 445 0.18 -11.29 4.24
C ILE A 445 -1.21 -10.91 4.75
N PHE A 446 -2.11 -11.89 4.88
CA PHE A 446 -3.49 -11.65 5.30
C PHE A 446 -3.66 -11.32 6.79
N GLU A 447 -2.70 -11.67 7.66
CA GLU A 447 -2.71 -11.28 9.08
C GLU A 447 -2.64 -9.76 9.30
N ARG A 448 -2.19 -8.98 8.31
CA ARG A 448 -2.13 -7.52 8.35
C ARG A 448 -3.45 -6.83 8.05
N PHE A 449 -4.44 -7.56 7.57
CA PHE A 449 -5.75 -7.02 7.21
C PHE A 449 -6.62 -6.81 8.45
N CYS A 450 -7.62 -5.93 8.31
CA CYS A 450 -8.66 -5.78 9.33
C CYS A 450 -9.58 -6.99 9.35
N VAL A 451 -10.18 -7.28 10.52
CA VAL A 451 -11.27 -8.26 10.64
C VAL A 451 -12.47 -7.75 9.84
N GLY A 452 -13.08 -8.62 9.04
CA GLY A 452 -14.22 -8.26 8.18
C GLY A 452 -13.86 -7.97 6.71
N LYS A 453 -12.56 -8.08 6.38
CA LYS A 453 -12.04 -7.96 5.01
C LYS A 453 -11.43 -9.26 4.51
#